data_1005b949ef6ec3c2b471c40b5d2ac753
#
_entry.id   1005b949ef6ec3c2b471c40b5d2ac753
#
_cell.length_a   1.000
_cell.length_b   1.000
_cell.length_c   1.000
_cell.angle_alpha   90.00
_cell.angle_beta   90.00
_cell.angle_gamma   90.00
#
_symmetry.space_group_name_H-M   'P 1'
#
loop_
_entity.id
_entity.type
_entity.pdbx_description
1 polymer ?
#
loop_
_entity_poly.entity_id
_entity_poly.type
_entity_poly.pdbx_seq_one_letter_code
_entity_poly.pdbx_strand_id
1 'polypeptide(L)'
;VKKPVWLIVAVALAIAVAIQVTLVDGRGARFVADADVPTVAPGVDVLAGIPLIPVRVHGHDYRRAAFGDAWTDDTTAPGGHNGCDTRNDILDRDLIDKTFTAIKRCPTAVATGTLHDPYTNDTVFFTRGNQVGAAVQIDHIVPLALAWDLGARDWTDDMRRRFANDPANLLAVQGQANQDKGDAEPADWMPPNRGFWCQYSVQFAAVLRGYALPIDDRSAVVLRDAAATCPTG
;
A
#
# COMPACT_ATOMS: atom_id res chain seq x y z
N VAL A 1 -12.74 -10.06 61.71
CA VAL A 1 -13.04 -9.15 60.62
C VAL A 1 -12.43 -9.69 59.34
N LYS A 2 -13.23 -10.42 58.54
CA LYS A 2 -12.81 -10.94 57.23
C LYS A 2 -12.92 -9.79 56.24
N LYS A 3 -11.83 -9.14 55.91
CA LYS A 3 -11.81 -8.16 54.79
C LYS A 3 -12.05 -8.91 53.46
N PRO A 4 -12.87 -8.37 52.57
CA PRO A 4 -13.42 -9.11 51.48
C PRO A 4 -12.31 -9.39 50.41
N VAL A 5 -11.96 -10.65 50.26
CA VAL A 5 -11.11 -11.16 49.15
C VAL A 5 -11.65 -10.64 47.80
N TRP A 6 -12.94 -10.39 47.66
CA TRP A 6 -13.60 -9.84 46.50
C TRP A 6 -13.10 -8.45 46.06
N LEU A 7 -12.72 -7.58 47.01
CA LEU A 7 -12.16 -6.26 46.69
C LEU A 7 -10.76 -6.38 46.05
N ILE A 8 -9.95 -7.32 46.52
CA ILE A 8 -8.62 -7.57 45.99
C ILE A 8 -8.70 -8.17 44.58
N VAL A 9 -9.65 -9.11 44.39
CA VAL A 9 -9.90 -9.73 43.08
C VAL A 9 -10.46 -8.70 42.08
N ALA A 10 -11.37 -7.85 42.50
CA ALA A 10 -11.94 -6.79 41.64
C ALA A 10 -10.89 -5.74 41.24
N VAL A 11 -10.00 -5.35 42.15
CA VAL A 11 -8.89 -4.43 41.84
C VAL A 11 -7.86 -5.08 40.92
N ALA A 12 -7.51 -6.36 41.14
CA ALA A 12 -6.59 -7.11 40.28
C ALA A 12 -7.17 -7.29 38.86
N LEU A 13 -8.48 -7.57 38.73
CA LEU A 13 -9.16 -7.64 37.42
C LEU A 13 -9.21 -6.26 36.73
N ALA A 14 -9.50 -5.19 37.44
CA ALA A 14 -9.51 -3.84 36.91
C ALA A 14 -8.12 -3.40 36.41
N ILE A 15 -7.05 -3.75 37.16
CA ILE A 15 -5.68 -3.49 36.76
C ILE A 15 -5.29 -4.34 35.53
N ALA A 16 -5.69 -5.62 35.47
CA ALA A 16 -5.43 -6.49 34.34
C ALA A 16 -6.14 -6.00 33.06
N VAL A 17 -7.41 -5.55 33.20
CA VAL A 17 -8.16 -4.93 32.10
C VAL A 17 -7.55 -3.62 31.69
N ALA A 18 -7.14 -2.77 32.61
CA ALA A 18 -6.46 -1.51 32.31
C ALA A 18 -5.11 -1.75 31.60
N ILE A 19 -4.35 -2.74 32.01
CA ILE A 19 -3.09 -3.14 31.34
C ILE A 19 -3.39 -3.69 29.94
N GLN A 20 -4.43 -4.51 29.76
CA GLN A 20 -4.83 -4.98 28.42
C GLN A 20 -5.33 -3.83 27.53
N VAL A 21 -6.11 -2.89 28.05
CA VAL A 21 -6.57 -1.71 27.31
C VAL A 21 -5.39 -0.81 26.94
N THR A 22 -4.45 -0.57 27.85
CA THR A 22 -3.24 0.22 27.52
C THR A 22 -2.27 -0.50 26.57
N LEU A 23 -2.28 -1.83 26.52
CA LEU A 23 -1.53 -2.61 25.54
C LEU A 23 -2.23 -2.67 24.17
N VAL A 24 -3.56 -2.48 24.14
CA VAL A 24 -4.37 -2.45 22.89
C VAL A 24 -4.48 -1.03 22.32
N ASP A 25 -4.48 0.03 23.17
CA ASP A 25 -4.61 1.42 22.72
C ASP A 25 -3.30 2.09 22.31
N GLY A 26 -2.20 1.44 22.43
CA GLY A 26 -0.96 2.10 22.17
C GLY A 26 -0.05 1.37 21.19
N ARG A 27 -0.11 1.66 19.98
CA ARG A 27 0.76 1.22 18.88
C ARG A 27 0.22 -0.03 18.21
N GLY A 28 -0.65 0.16 17.23
CA GLY A 28 -0.75 -0.80 16.14
C GLY A 28 0.68 -1.15 15.74
N ALA A 29 1.06 -2.41 15.84
CA ALA A 29 2.40 -2.83 15.51
C ALA A 29 2.72 -2.28 14.11
N ARG A 30 3.70 -1.38 14.02
CA ARG A 30 4.22 -0.94 12.74
C ARG A 30 5.00 -2.11 12.20
N PHE A 31 4.44 -2.82 11.23
CA PHE A 31 5.17 -3.87 10.53
C PHE A 31 6.23 -3.30 9.57
N VAL A 32 6.18 -2.00 9.33
CA VAL A 32 7.29 -1.28 8.68
C VAL A 32 8.30 -0.98 9.78
N ALA A 33 9.53 -1.46 9.61
CA ALA A 33 10.62 -1.13 10.53
C ALA A 33 10.74 0.40 10.63
N ASP A 34 10.97 0.94 11.83
CA ASP A 34 11.08 2.40 12.01
C ASP A 34 12.13 3.05 11.08
N ALA A 35 13.14 2.28 10.66
CA ALA A 35 14.15 2.70 9.69
C ALA A 35 13.61 2.89 8.25
N ASP A 36 12.48 2.24 7.91
CA ASP A 36 11.88 2.28 6.56
C ASP A 36 10.73 3.30 6.47
N VAL A 37 10.32 3.89 7.61
CA VAL A 37 9.31 4.95 7.60
C VAL A 37 9.95 6.24 7.09
N PRO A 38 9.43 6.84 5.99
CA PRO A 38 10.00 8.07 5.49
C PRO A 38 9.90 9.19 6.53
N THR A 39 10.93 10.01 6.61
CA THR A 39 10.92 11.24 7.42
C THR A 39 10.58 12.42 6.52
N VAL A 40 9.78 13.34 7.03
CA VAL A 40 9.46 14.59 6.33
C VAL A 40 9.90 15.75 7.22
N ALA A 41 10.83 16.55 6.72
CA ALA A 41 11.31 17.72 7.47
C ALA A 41 10.16 18.73 7.71
N PRO A 42 10.15 19.42 8.84
CA PRO A 42 9.12 20.42 9.15
C PRO A 42 8.99 21.45 8.02
N GLY A 43 7.75 21.74 7.60
CA GLY A 43 7.46 22.72 6.55
C GLY A 43 7.65 22.23 5.11
N VAL A 44 8.05 20.98 4.90
CA VAL A 44 8.13 20.40 3.55
C VAL A 44 6.74 19.97 3.11
N ASP A 45 6.28 20.50 1.98
CA ASP A 45 5.08 20.01 1.30
C ASP A 45 5.45 18.82 0.41
N VAL A 46 4.98 17.62 0.77
CA VAL A 46 5.22 16.38 0.01
C VAL A 46 4.65 16.45 -1.41
N LEU A 47 3.69 17.36 -1.67
CA LEU A 47 3.08 17.58 -2.98
C LEU A 47 3.74 18.74 -3.74
N ALA A 48 4.82 19.34 -3.24
CA ALA A 48 5.50 20.42 -3.93
C ALA A 48 5.87 20.04 -5.37
N GLY A 49 5.48 20.90 -6.33
CA GLY A 49 5.72 20.70 -7.76
C GLY A 49 4.75 19.73 -8.46
N ILE A 50 3.77 19.16 -7.76
CA ILE A 50 2.69 18.38 -8.37
C ILE A 50 1.57 19.36 -8.74
N PRO A 51 1.10 19.37 -10.03
CA PRO A 51 0.00 20.24 -10.43
C PRO A 51 -1.30 19.90 -9.71
N LEU A 52 -2.06 20.92 -9.30
CA LEU A 52 -3.38 20.76 -8.71
C LEU A 52 -4.47 20.94 -9.77
N ILE A 53 -5.50 20.11 -9.68
CA ILE A 53 -6.74 20.25 -10.45
C ILE A 53 -7.93 20.35 -9.48
N PRO A 54 -9.00 21.09 -9.84
CA PRO A 54 -10.14 21.26 -8.93
C PRO A 54 -10.81 19.94 -8.55
N VAL A 55 -10.95 19.01 -9.52
CA VAL A 55 -11.65 17.74 -9.35
C VAL A 55 -11.19 16.74 -10.42
N ARG A 56 -11.15 15.45 -10.07
CA ARG A 56 -10.99 14.37 -11.04
C ARG A 56 -12.20 14.33 -11.98
N VAL A 57 -11.95 14.26 -13.28
CA VAL A 57 -12.99 14.05 -14.29
C VAL A 57 -12.95 12.58 -14.73
N HIS A 58 -13.96 11.81 -14.34
CA HIS A 58 -14.05 10.40 -14.69
C HIS A 58 -14.27 10.21 -16.18
N GLY A 59 -13.34 9.54 -16.85
CA GLY A 59 -13.48 9.12 -18.24
C GLY A 59 -14.33 7.85 -18.35
N HIS A 60 -15.04 7.70 -19.48
CA HIS A 60 -15.79 6.48 -19.79
C HIS A 60 -15.03 5.53 -20.72
N ASP A 61 -13.80 5.88 -21.10
CA ASP A 61 -12.98 5.19 -22.09
C ASP A 61 -11.83 4.38 -21.48
N TYR A 62 -11.75 4.30 -20.14
CA TYR A 62 -10.74 3.51 -19.46
C TYR A 62 -10.78 2.04 -19.86
N ARG A 63 -9.63 1.51 -20.21
CA ARG A 63 -9.44 0.08 -20.49
C ARG A 63 -8.16 -0.39 -19.83
N ARG A 64 -8.27 -1.32 -18.89
CA ARG A 64 -7.10 -1.90 -18.23
C ARG A 64 -6.07 -2.46 -19.23
N ALA A 65 -6.53 -3.07 -20.31
CA ALA A 65 -5.66 -3.62 -21.36
C ALA A 65 -4.79 -2.56 -22.07
N ALA A 66 -5.12 -1.27 -21.97
CA ALA A 66 -4.27 -0.20 -22.50
C ALA A 66 -2.93 -0.06 -21.73
N PHE A 67 -2.82 -0.66 -20.55
CA PHE A 67 -1.58 -0.72 -19.77
C PHE A 67 -0.75 -1.97 -20.06
N GLY A 68 -1.10 -2.75 -21.09
CA GLY A 68 -0.41 -3.98 -21.48
C GLY A 68 -0.86 -5.22 -20.70
N ASP A 69 -0.11 -6.31 -20.88
CA ASP A 69 -0.36 -7.56 -20.18
C ASP A 69 -0.10 -7.40 -18.67
N ALA A 70 -0.98 -8.00 -17.86
CA ALA A 70 -0.87 -7.92 -16.41
C ALA A 70 0.45 -8.53 -15.93
N TRP A 71 1.18 -7.77 -15.13
CA TRP A 71 2.41 -8.21 -14.45
C TRP A 71 3.51 -8.68 -15.39
N THR A 72 3.63 -8.05 -16.57
CA THR A 72 4.63 -8.47 -17.56
C THR A 72 6.05 -8.23 -17.08
N ASP A 73 6.95 -9.20 -17.36
CA ASP A 73 8.40 -9.02 -17.24
C ASP A 73 8.98 -8.18 -18.41
N ASP A 74 8.24 -8.07 -19.53
CA ASP A 74 8.59 -7.25 -20.68
C ASP A 74 8.22 -5.78 -20.44
N THR A 75 9.00 -5.11 -19.61
CA THR A 75 8.77 -3.71 -19.22
C THR A 75 10.10 -2.99 -18.97
N THR A 76 10.13 -1.68 -19.22
CA THR A 76 11.27 -0.81 -18.87
C THR A 76 11.23 -0.32 -17.41
N ALA A 77 10.27 -0.77 -16.62
CA ALA A 77 10.24 -0.51 -15.19
C ALA A 77 11.43 -1.20 -14.48
N PRO A 78 11.85 -0.69 -13.31
CA PRO A 78 12.86 -1.37 -12.50
C PRO A 78 12.43 -2.82 -12.20
N GLY A 79 13.35 -3.77 -12.38
CA GLY A 79 13.07 -5.21 -12.22
C GLY A 79 12.57 -5.92 -13.48
N GLY A 80 12.20 -5.20 -14.55
CA GLY A 80 11.84 -5.81 -15.82
C GLY A 80 12.98 -6.61 -16.44
N HIS A 81 12.63 -7.63 -17.23
CA HIS A 81 13.57 -8.55 -17.91
C HIS A 81 14.45 -9.38 -16.96
N ASN A 82 14.02 -9.63 -15.73
CA ASN A 82 14.76 -10.45 -14.76
C ASN A 82 14.36 -11.94 -14.80
N GLY A 83 13.36 -12.29 -15.62
CA GLY A 83 12.84 -13.65 -15.78
C GLY A 83 11.69 -14.01 -14.82
N CYS A 84 11.29 -13.09 -13.94
CA CYS A 84 10.09 -13.19 -13.13
C CYS A 84 9.07 -12.13 -13.58
N ASP A 85 7.79 -12.40 -13.46
CA ASP A 85 6.79 -11.36 -13.67
C ASP A 85 6.77 -10.40 -12.47
N THR A 86 6.33 -9.17 -12.70
CA THR A 86 6.30 -8.11 -11.69
C THR A 86 5.55 -8.54 -10.41
N ARG A 87 4.48 -9.35 -10.52
CA ARG A 87 3.79 -9.87 -9.32
C ARG A 87 4.72 -10.72 -8.45
N ASN A 88 5.54 -11.58 -9.06
CA ASN A 88 6.49 -12.38 -8.30
C ASN A 88 7.54 -11.52 -7.62
N ASP A 89 8.03 -10.48 -8.28
CA ASP A 89 9.01 -9.56 -7.72
C ASP A 89 8.45 -8.80 -6.51
N ILE A 90 7.22 -8.31 -6.59
CA ILE A 90 6.57 -7.62 -5.47
C ILE A 90 6.26 -8.58 -4.32
N LEU A 91 5.80 -9.81 -4.59
CA LEU A 91 5.63 -10.82 -3.56
C LEU A 91 6.96 -11.16 -2.87
N ASP A 92 8.06 -11.24 -3.65
CA ASP A 92 9.38 -11.49 -3.07
C ASP A 92 9.88 -10.29 -2.24
N ARG A 93 9.58 -9.07 -2.64
CA ARG A 93 9.95 -7.87 -1.89
C ARG A 93 9.19 -7.76 -0.56
N ASP A 94 7.86 -7.99 -0.58
CA ASP A 94 6.95 -7.57 0.49
C ASP A 94 6.61 -8.68 1.49
N LEU A 95 6.80 -9.96 1.15
CA LEU A 95 6.52 -11.06 2.06
C LEU A 95 7.77 -11.45 2.87
N ILE A 96 7.54 -11.91 4.09
CA ILE A 96 8.55 -12.53 4.97
C ILE A 96 8.29 -14.03 5.11
N ASP A 97 9.21 -14.77 5.73
CA ASP A 97 9.13 -16.21 5.99
C ASP A 97 8.77 -17.02 4.73
N LYS A 98 9.42 -16.65 3.62
CA LYS A 98 9.11 -17.15 2.29
C LYS A 98 9.66 -18.53 2.02
N THR A 99 8.88 -19.34 1.29
CA THR A 99 9.39 -20.47 0.52
C THR A 99 9.25 -20.20 -0.97
N PHE A 100 10.04 -20.88 -1.78
CA PHE A 100 10.10 -20.64 -3.21
C PHE A 100 9.78 -21.91 -4.00
N THR A 101 9.30 -21.72 -5.22
CA THR A 101 9.08 -22.78 -6.19
C THR A 101 9.42 -22.28 -7.60
N ALA A 102 9.92 -23.18 -8.42
CA ALA A 102 10.14 -22.84 -9.81
C ALA A 102 8.82 -22.86 -10.60
N ILE A 103 8.55 -21.80 -11.32
CA ILE A 103 7.48 -21.73 -12.30
C ILE A 103 8.06 -21.28 -13.64
N LYS A 104 7.44 -21.72 -14.72
CA LYS A 104 7.78 -21.53 -16.15
C LYS A 104 9.02 -20.64 -16.47
N ARG A 105 9.04 -19.38 -16.09
CA ARG A 105 10.14 -18.42 -16.33
C ARG A 105 10.76 -17.87 -15.05
N CYS A 106 10.16 -18.09 -13.89
CA CYS A 106 10.64 -17.59 -12.62
C CYS A 106 11.06 -18.74 -11.69
N PRO A 107 12.37 -19.02 -11.56
CA PRO A 107 12.86 -20.12 -10.73
C PRO A 107 12.67 -19.86 -9.23
N THR A 108 12.50 -18.60 -8.84
CA THR A 108 12.42 -18.13 -7.46
C THR A 108 11.06 -17.53 -7.14
N ALA A 109 10.00 -18.04 -7.77
CA ALA A 109 8.65 -17.57 -7.44
C ALA A 109 8.27 -17.91 -6.00
N VAL A 110 7.71 -16.97 -5.26
CA VAL A 110 7.25 -17.21 -3.89
C VAL A 110 6.15 -18.26 -3.88
N ALA A 111 6.34 -19.36 -3.16
CA ALA A 111 5.37 -20.43 -2.99
C ALA A 111 4.47 -20.18 -1.77
N THR A 112 5.07 -19.84 -0.63
CA THR A 112 4.37 -19.42 0.58
C THR A 112 5.09 -18.23 1.21
N GLY A 113 4.42 -17.49 2.06
CA GLY A 113 5.02 -16.39 2.82
C GLY A 113 3.99 -15.73 3.73
N THR A 114 4.43 -14.79 4.53
CA THR A 114 3.60 -14.00 5.42
C THR A 114 3.65 -12.55 5.00
N LEU A 115 2.49 -11.94 4.81
CA LEU A 115 2.33 -10.51 4.59
C LEU A 115 1.92 -9.85 5.90
N HIS A 116 2.67 -8.85 6.32
CA HIS A 116 2.18 -7.86 7.26
C HIS A 116 1.49 -6.76 6.44
N ASP A 117 0.16 -6.83 6.36
CA ASP A 117 -0.59 -5.97 5.46
C ASP A 117 -0.49 -4.49 5.87
N PRO A 118 0.06 -3.62 5.02
CA PRO A 118 0.20 -2.21 5.35
C PRO A 118 -1.15 -1.50 5.43
N TYR A 119 -2.16 -1.95 4.70
CA TYR A 119 -3.46 -1.29 4.65
C TYR A 119 -4.32 -1.53 5.88
N THR A 120 -4.33 -2.75 6.43
CA THR A 120 -5.16 -3.13 7.57
C THR A 120 -4.38 -3.34 8.86
N ASN A 121 -3.06 -3.54 8.78
CA ASN A 121 -2.19 -3.98 9.86
C ASN A 121 -2.45 -5.44 10.30
N ASP A 122 -3.11 -6.23 9.45
CA ASP A 122 -3.32 -7.65 9.69
C ASP A 122 -2.14 -8.49 9.21
N THR A 123 -2.04 -9.70 9.74
CA THR A 123 -1.11 -10.71 9.21
C THR A 123 -1.87 -11.65 8.28
N VAL A 124 -1.43 -11.72 7.02
CA VAL A 124 -2.05 -12.55 5.98
C VAL A 124 -1.07 -13.61 5.50
N PHE A 125 -1.46 -14.88 5.55
CA PHE A 125 -0.66 -15.96 5.02
C PHE A 125 -0.90 -16.13 3.53
N PHE A 126 0.17 -16.08 2.75
CA PHE A 126 0.15 -16.32 1.32
C PHE A 126 0.50 -17.77 1.03
N THR A 127 -0.30 -18.39 0.18
CA THR A 127 0.03 -19.68 -0.47
C THR A 127 -0.29 -19.54 -1.96
N ARG A 128 0.65 -19.88 -2.83
CA ARG A 128 0.45 -19.83 -4.28
C ARG A 128 -0.64 -20.80 -4.70
N GLY A 129 -1.59 -20.33 -5.51
CA GLY A 129 -2.70 -21.15 -6.05
C GLY A 129 -3.91 -20.30 -6.42
N ASN A 130 -4.83 -20.88 -7.20
CA ASN A 130 -5.94 -20.14 -7.81
C ASN A 130 -7.01 -19.65 -6.81
N GLN A 131 -7.15 -20.31 -5.65
CA GLN A 131 -8.17 -19.92 -4.66
C GLN A 131 -7.59 -19.19 -3.45
N VAL A 132 -6.36 -19.49 -3.07
CA VAL A 132 -5.72 -18.94 -1.86
C VAL A 132 -4.88 -17.71 -2.21
N GLY A 133 -4.36 -17.64 -3.43
CA GLY A 133 -3.57 -16.50 -3.90
C GLY A 133 -4.34 -15.17 -4.00
N ALA A 134 -5.67 -15.20 -3.88
CA ALA A 134 -6.51 -14.00 -3.84
C ALA A 134 -6.45 -13.27 -2.49
N ALA A 135 -5.99 -13.94 -1.41
CA ALA A 135 -5.86 -13.32 -0.09
C ALA A 135 -4.82 -12.20 -0.09
N VAL A 136 -3.76 -12.33 -0.91
CA VAL A 136 -2.74 -11.29 -1.13
C VAL A 136 -2.81 -10.86 -2.60
N GLN A 137 -3.07 -9.58 -2.81
CA GLN A 137 -3.11 -8.95 -4.13
C GLN A 137 -1.95 -7.96 -4.25
N ILE A 138 -1.61 -7.60 -5.49
CA ILE A 138 -0.72 -6.47 -5.74
C ILE A 138 -1.58 -5.28 -6.14
N ASP A 139 -1.50 -4.23 -5.35
CA ASP A 139 -2.20 -2.97 -5.59
C ASP A 139 -1.30 -1.98 -6.31
N HIS A 140 -1.92 -1.13 -7.13
CA HIS A 140 -1.31 0.09 -7.63
C HIS A 140 -1.66 1.24 -6.68
N ILE A 141 -0.69 1.77 -5.95
CA ILE A 141 -0.89 2.88 -4.98
C ILE A 141 -1.62 4.03 -5.63
N VAL A 142 -1.18 4.44 -6.83
CA VAL A 142 -1.97 5.29 -7.75
C VAL A 142 -2.68 4.35 -8.73
N PRO A 143 -4.01 4.15 -8.60
CA PRO A 143 -4.76 3.22 -9.43
C PRO A 143 -4.63 3.51 -10.92
N LEU A 144 -4.65 2.47 -11.75
CA LEU A 144 -4.54 2.61 -13.21
C LEU A 144 -5.68 3.47 -13.80
N ALA A 145 -6.91 3.31 -13.29
CA ALA A 145 -8.04 4.11 -13.75
C ALA A 145 -7.93 5.57 -13.29
N LEU A 146 -7.45 5.81 -12.07
CA LEU A 146 -7.15 7.16 -11.60
C LEU A 146 -6.07 7.81 -12.49
N ALA A 147 -4.96 7.11 -12.71
CA ALA A 147 -3.89 7.62 -13.58
C ALA A 147 -4.39 7.92 -15.00
N TRP A 148 -5.29 7.08 -15.55
CA TRP A 148 -5.94 7.31 -16.84
C TRP A 148 -6.67 8.63 -16.89
N ASP A 149 -7.49 8.92 -15.88
CA ASP A 149 -8.25 10.15 -15.76
C ASP A 149 -7.33 11.38 -15.56
N LEU A 150 -6.21 11.19 -14.88
CA LEU A 150 -5.22 12.24 -14.62
C LEU A 150 -4.25 12.50 -15.78
N GLY A 151 -4.34 11.74 -16.89
CA GLY A 151 -3.56 12.01 -18.11
C GLY A 151 -2.83 10.81 -18.71
N ALA A 152 -2.82 9.65 -18.09
CA ALA A 152 -2.15 8.46 -18.64
C ALA A 152 -2.79 7.97 -19.96
N ARG A 153 -4.00 8.40 -20.29
CA ARG A 153 -4.66 8.17 -21.59
C ARG A 153 -3.82 8.66 -22.77
N ASP A 154 -3.07 9.75 -22.56
CA ASP A 154 -2.27 10.41 -23.59
C ASP A 154 -0.82 9.90 -23.63
N TRP A 155 -0.45 8.97 -22.75
CA TRP A 155 0.89 8.36 -22.74
C TRP A 155 1.06 7.37 -23.89
N THR A 156 2.32 7.07 -24.21
CA THR A 156 2.65 5.93 -25.07
C THR A 156 2.32 4.61 -24.35
N ASP A 157 2.13 3.55 -25.14
CA ASP A 157 1.90 2.20 -24.59
C ASP A 157 3.02 1.75 -23.66
N ASP A 158 4.28 2.08 -24.02
CA ASP A 158 5.45 1.76 -23.19
C ASP A 158 5.43 2.50 -21.85
N MET A 159 5.02 3.77 -21.82
CA MET A 159 4.91 4.52 -20.57
C MET A 159 3.79 3.94 -19.69
N ARG A 160 2.64 3.58 -20.27
CA ARG A 160 1.55 2.91 -19.53
C ARG A 160 1.99 1.57 -18.98
N ARG A 161 2.67 0.76 -19.80
CA ARG A 161 3.21 -0.54 -19.38
C ARG A 161 4.23 -0.38 -18.26
N ARG A 162 5.14 0.59 -18.38
CA ARG A 162 6.09 0.93 -17.32
C ARG A 162 5.38 1.31 -16.03
N PHE A 163 4.40 2.20 -16.06
CA PHE A 163 3.65 2.62 -14.88
C PHE A 163 2.94 1.45 -14.18
N ALA A 164 2.32 0.56 -14.96
CA ALA A 164 1.60 -0.60 -14.43
C ALA A 164 2.52 -1.66 -13.79
N ASN A 165 3.82 -1.63 -14.10
CA ASN A 165 4.80 -2.58 -13.61
C ASN A 165 5.92 -1.91 -12.80
N ASP A 166 5.78 -0.62 -12.45
CA ASP A 166 6.76 0.09 -11.64
C ASP A 166 6.65 -0.31 -10.15
N PRO A 167 7.69 -0.93 -9.57
CA PRO A 167 7.69 -1.30 -8.16
C PRO A 167 7.43 -0.14 -7.21
N ALA A 168 7.74 1.10 -7.61
CA ALA A 168 7.43 2.30 -6.82
C ALA A 168 5.92 2.54 -6.67
N ASN A 169 5.12 2.08 -7.64
CA ASN A 169 3.65 2.18 -7.63
C ASN A 169 2.97 0.91 -7.10
N LEU A 170 3.70 -0.11 -6.71
CA LEU A 170 3.15 -1.43 -6.41
C LEU A 170 3.37 -1.81 -4.95
N LEU A 171 2.38 -2.51 -4.38
CA LEU A 171 2.41 -2.98 -3.00
C LEU A 171 1.62 -4.28 -2.86
N ALA A 172 2.18 -5.27 -2.16
CA ALA A 172 1.41 -6.43 -1.75
C ALA A 172 0.49 -6.05 -0.58
N VAL A 173 -0.80 -6.35 -0.72
CA VAL A 173 -1.83 -5.96 0.25
C VAL A 173 -2.87 -7.06 0.43
N GLN A 174 -3.64 -6.98 1.51
CA GLN A 174 -4.81 -7.83 1.72
C GLN A 174 -5.82 -7.64 0.59
N GLY A 175 -6.31 -8.75 0.03
CA GLY A 175 -7.19 -8.73 -1.14
C GLY A 175 -8.50 -7.96 -0.93
N GLN A 176 -9.10 -8.05 0.27
CA GLN A 176 -10.33 -7.32 0.57
C GLN A 176 -10.08 -5.81 0.63
N ALA A 177 -9.05 -5.37 1.33
CA ALA A 177 -8.70 -3.96 1.41
C ALA A 177 -8.39 -3.35 0.02
N ASN A 178 -7.75 -4.13 -0.86
CA ASN A 178 -7.54 -3.72 -2.24
C ASN A 178 -8.85 -3.57 -3.03
N GLN A 179 -9.79 -4.49 -2.84
CA GLN A 179 -11.11 -4.40 -3.48
C GLN A 179 -11.92 -3.20 -2.96
N ASP A 180 -11.85 -2.93 -1.66
CA ASP A 180 -12.51 -1.78 -1.03
C ASP A 180 -11.93 -0.44 -1.52
N LYS A 181 -10.62 -0.40 -1.80
CA LYS A 181 -9.97 0.76 -2.42
C LYS A 181 -10.42 0.96 -3.85
N GLY A 182 -10.43 -0.10 -4.67
CA GLY A 182 -10.77 -0.02 -6.08
C GLY A 182 -9.90 0.99 -6.84
N ASP A 183 -10.53 1.96 -7.50
CA ASP A 183 -9.88 3.07 -8.21
C ASP A 183 -10.08 4.42 -7.51
N ALA A 184 -10.42 4.37 -6.21
CA ALA A 184 -10.65 5.56 -5.41
C ALA A 184 -9.40 6.45 -5.30
N GLU A 185 -9.63 7.74 -5.30
CA GLU A 185 -8.64 8.76 -4.98
C GLU A 185 -8.49 8.93 -3.45
N PRO A 186 -7.40 9.52 -2.96
CA PRO A 186 -7.15 9.67 -1.52
C PRO A 186 -8.26 10.37 -0.74
N ALA A 187 -9.04 11.26 -1.37
CA ALA A 187 -10.18 11.91 -0.75
C ALA A 187 -11.33 10.95 -0.41
N ASP A 188 -11.44 9.84 -1.15
CA ASP A 188 -12.55 8.89 -1.02
C ASP A 188 -12.11 7.59 -0.33
N TRP A 189 -10.81 7.26 -0.36
CA TRP A 189 -10.26 6.11 0.35
C TRP A 189 -8.83 6.35 0.82
N MET A 190 -8.58 6.02 2.08
CA MET A 190 -7.24 5.95 2.68
C MET A 190 -7.09 4.61 3.42
N PRO A 191 -5.87 4.07 3.56
CA PRO A 191 -5.65 2.86 4.34
C PRO A 191 -6.29 2.97 5.74
N PRO A 192 -7.08 1.97 6.18
CA PRO A 192 -7.61 1.93 7.55
C PRO A 192 -6.50 2.01 8.61
N ASN A 193 -5.34 1.43 8.31
CA ASN A 193 -4.16 1.52 9.16
C ASN A 193 -3.51 2.90 9.09
N ARG A 194 -3.81 3.75 10.07
CA ARG A 194 -3.21 5.09 10.18
C ARG A 194 -1.69 5.08 10.36
N GLY A 195 -1.12 3.99 10.86
CA GLY A 195 0.32 3.82 10.98
C GLY A 195 1.05 3.81 9.63
N PHE A 196 0.33 3.52 8.54
CA PHE A 196 0.85 3.53 7.18
C PHE A 196 0.65 4.86 6.43
N TRP A 197 -0.07 5.83 6.99
CA TRP A 197 -0.44 7.06 6.29
C TRP A 197 0.77 7.90 5.84
N CYS A 198 1.80 8.00 6.67
CA CYS A 198 3.04 8.66 6.29
C CYS A 198 3.61 8.05 5.01
N GLN A 199 3.88 6.77 5.02
CA GLN A 199 4.48 6.08 3.87
C GLN A 199 3.55 6.12 2.65
N TYR A 200 2.26 5.89 2.83
CA TYR A 200 1.28 5.94 1.74
C TYR A 200 1.29 7.31 1.05
N SER A 201 1.25 8.42 1.81
CA SER A 201 1.22 9.76 1.26
C SER A 201 2.50 10.13 0.53
N VAL A 202 3.66 9.79 1.10
CA VAL A 202 4.96 10.05 0.48
C VAL A 202 5.13 9.24 -0.80
N GLN A 203 4.74 7.96 -0.78
CA GLN A 203 4.85 7.09 -1.94
C GLN A 203 3.86 7.51 -3.04
N PHE A 204 2.61 7.84 -2.69
CA PHE A 204 1.62 8.37 -3.63
C PHE A 204 2.15 9.63 -4.34
N ALA A 205 2.63 10.60 -3.57
CA ALA A 205 3.22 11.83 -4.10
C ALA A 205 4.44 11.56 -4.98
N ALA A 206 5.31 10.62 -4.60
CA ALA A 206 6.48 10.24 -5.39
C ALA A 206 6.09 9.67 -6.75
N VAL A 207 5.06 8.82 -6.81
CA VAL A 207 4.52 8.26 -8.06
C VAL A 207 3.93 9.36 -8.94
N LEU A 208 3.08 10.23 -8.39
CA LEU A 208 2.52 11.35 -9.15
C LEU A 208 3.62 12.22 -9.76
N ARG A 209 4.64 12.56 -8.97
CA ARG A 209 5.78 13.37 -9.43
C ARG A 209 6.59 12.65 -10.50
N GLY A 210 6.89 11.37 -10.29
CA GLY A 210 7.70 10.55 -11.23
C GLY A 210 7.04 10.41 -12.61
N TYR A 211 5.71 10.48 -12.65
CA TYR A 211 4.93 10.32 -13.87
C TYR A 211 4.25 11.63 -14.34
N ALA A 212 4.59 12.77 -13.71
CA ALA A 212 4.04 14.09 -14.00
C ALA A 212 2.50 14.14 -14.00
N LEU A 213 1.88 13.37 -13.11
CA LEU A 213 0.43 13.36 -12.92
C LEU A 213 0.00 14.47 -11.94
N PRO A 214 -1.14 15.15 -12.19
CA PRO A 214 -1.73 16.08 -11.25
C PRO A 214 -2.45 15.33 -10.11
N ILE A 215 -2.94 16.10 -9.13
CA ILE A 215 -3.84 15.63 -8.09
C ILE A 215 -4.99 16.62 -7.90
N ASP A 216 -6.17 16.12 -7.54
CA ASP A 216 -7.30 16.97 -7.20
C ASP A 216 -7.13 17.65 -5.82
N ASP A 217 -7.82 18.78 -5.63
CA ASP A 217 -7.68 19.61 -4.43
C ASP A 217 -8.06 18.86 -3.14
N ARG A 218 -9.12 18.02 -3.17
CA ARG A 218 -9.57 17.26 -1.99
C ARG A 218 -8.54 16.21 -1.57
N SER A 219 -8.05 15.43 -2.54
CA SER A 219 -7.02 14.42 -2.32
C SER A 219 -5.70 15.05 -1.87
N ALA A 220 -5.35 16.23 -2.38
CA ALA A 220 -4.16 16.95 -1.96
C ALA A 220 -4.20 17.34 -0.47
N VAL A 221 -5.36 17.78 0.03
CA VAL A 221 -5.54 18.05 1.47
C VAL A 221 -5.32 16.78 2.28
N VAL A 222 -5.98 15.67 1.91
CA VAL A 222 -5.88 14.38 2.62
C VAL A 222 -4.44 13.86 2.65
N LEU A 223 -3.71 13.94 1.54
CA LEU A 223 -2.31 13.49 1.50
C LEU A 223 -1.37 14.37 2.34
N ARG A 224 -1.61 15.71 2.39
CA ARG A 224 -0.84 16.59 3.30
C ARG A 224 -1.09 16.27 4.76
N ASP A 225 -2.36 16.04 5.14
CA ASP A 225 -2.71 15.64 6.50
C ASP A 225 -2.10 14.28 6.86
N ALA A 226 -2.09 13.34 5.93
CA ALA A 226 -1.43 12.05 6.10
C ALA A 226 0.10 12.20 6.23
N ALA A 227 0.73 13.04 5.43
CA ALA A 227 2.16 13.33 5.51
C ALA A 227 2.56 14.01 6.83
N ALA A 228 1.65 14.74 7.46
CA ALA A 228 1.89 15.32 8.79
C ALA A 228 2.03 14.26 9.90
N THR A 229 1.69 13.01 9.63
CA THR A 229 1.94 11.87 10.54
C THR A 229 3.38 11.34 10.46
N CYS A 230 4.17 11.80 9.49
CA CYS A 230 5.56 11.37 9.33
C CYS A 230 6.43 11.81 10.50
N PRO A 231 7.42 11.00 10.91
CA PRO A 231 8.47 11.45 11.81
C PRO A 231 9.20 12.64 11.20
N THR A 232 9.52 13.61 12.04
CA THR A 232 10.43 14.69 11.68
C THR A 232 11.86 14.20 11.90
N GLY A 233 12.68 14.19 10.87
CA GLY A 233 14.09 13.80 10.93
C GLY A 233 14.90 14.81 11.70
#